data_ca5180eebf6779b59784d541ce3ca8c2
#
_entry.id   ca5180eebf6779b59784d541ce3ca8c2
#
_cell.length_a   1.000
_cell.length_b   1.000
_cell.length_c   1.000
_cell.angle_alpha   90.00
_cell.angle_beta   90.00
_cell.angle_gamma   90.00
#
_symmetry.space_group_name_H-M   'P 1'
#
loop_
_entity.id
_entity.type
_entity.pdbx_description
1 polymer ?
#
loop_
_entity_poly.entity_id
_entity_poly.type
_entity_poly.pdbx_seq_one_letter_code
_entity_poly.pdbx_strand_id
1 'polypeptide(L)'
;MPRRSIPVKLASAQLCEHRVIRIARGFGLSMEIEFKFCIPPERLQAVEAAMRRGAVRRTRLQAHYVDTPGGALAAAGMVLRLRLEGPRWVQTVKAAGDGPLQRWEHNVDLGPQAGGDAPAADPQRHAGTPVGDRLLAVLRDADGPLRESYATDIERLTREMRSGGATVELALDIGRIRAHGADGALREAQVCELELELLRGDVRGLVALAQAWSQRHGLWFSTVSKAERGERLLHGVVAVPAVKAAPVPPSFAGLDGHALQQAAIAHCLAQILPNASEVAAGSSDDEQVHQLRIGLRRLRTALRDLDALAPGLDPAWEAPLVEVFRMLGVRRDRALVLAQAQAALETASAPPVDMGDDANTSDDPGAAVRAPAFQAVLVALIGHGAAPPGPATTPGLDATDARRHLRDRLRRLHRQVLRDGERFDTLDADAQHRVRKRLKRLRYLAEFAAPLFRPKAAARYLARLRPAQDSLGRFNDEAVALALYRARVGQDPRAWFAVGWLQARHAAAGADAQRVLRRLRKKAMPFWRGRKARD
;
A
#
# COMPACT_ATOMS: atom_id res chain seq x y z
N MET A 1 2.56 30.34 -23.39
CA MET A 1 3.67 29.89 -22.54
C MET A 1 3.19 28.66 -21.78
N PRO A 2 3.79 27.48 -21.91
CA PRO A 2 3.32 26.25 -21.26
C PRO A 2 3.70 26.27 -19.78
N ARG A 3 2.71 25.99 -18.93
CA ARG A 3 2.88 25.81 -17.47
C ARG A 3 3.73 24.59 -17.21
N ARG A 4 4.88 24.76 -16.59
CA ARG A 4 5.72 23.67 -16.10
C ARG A 4 5.04 23.02 -14.89
N SER A 5 4.64 21.77 -15.04
CA SER A 5 4.27 20.90 -13.94
C SER A 5 5.51 20.57 -13.12
N ILE A 6 5.51 20.93 -11.86
CA ILE A 6 6.55 20.56 -10.89
C ILE A 6 6.29 19.10 -10.50
N PRO A 7 7.21 18.17 -10.73
CA PRO A 7 7.03 16.80 -10.27
C PRO A 7 7.27 16.75 -8.77
N VAL A 8 6.23 16.45 -7.99
CA VAL A 8 6.36 16.05 -6.58
C VAL A 8 7.09 14.70 -6.58
N LYS A 9 8.40 14.71 -6.42
CA LYS A 9 9.19 13.52 -6.14
C LYS A 9 8.91 13.09 -4.71
N LEU A 10 8.07 12.07 -4.54
CA LEU A 10 8.02 11.30 -3.30
C LEU A 10 9.40 10.70 -3.05
N ALA A 11 10.03 11.14 -1.97
CA ALA A 11 11.34 10.66 -1.55
C ALA A 11 11.29 9.14 -1.33
N SER A 12 12.10 8.42 -2.09
CA SER A 12 12.35 7.00 -1.88
C SER A 12 13.00 6.81 -0.51
N ALA A 13 12.31 6.14 0.41
CA ALA A 13 12.82 5.77 1.71
C ALA A 13 14.08 4.90 1.55
N GLN A 14 15.22 5.41 1.97
CA GLN A 14 16.40 4.62 2.24
C GLN A 14 16.19 3.83 3.53
N LEU A 15 16.15 2.52 3.40
CA LEU A 15 16.08 1.57 4.52
C LEU A 15 17.42 1.55 5.26
N CYS A 16 17.39 1.95 6.52
CA CYS A 16 18.48 1.75 7.48
C CYS A 16 18.34 0.43 8.22
N GLU A 17 19.48 -0.08 8.64
CA GLU A 17 19.76 -1.37 9.26
C GLU A 17 18.87 -1.70 10.48
N HIS A 18 18.48 -2.97 10.58
CA HIS A 18 17.75 -3.54 11.71
C HIS A 18 18.55 -3.43 13.01
N ARG A 19 18.19 -2.48 13.87
CA ARG A 19 18.53 -2.51 15.29
C ARG A 19 17.27 -2.70 16.11
N VAL A 20 17.26 -3.76 16.91
CA VAL A 20 16.30 -4.02 17.97
C VAL A 20 16.19 -2.77 18.86
N ILE A 21 15.03 -2.13 18.86
CA ILE A 21 14.82 -0.89 19.60
C ILE A 21 14.49 -1.23 21.04
N ARG A 22 15.47 -1.00 21.93
CA ARG A 22 15.21 -0.77 23.36
C ARG A 22 14.51 0.58 23.47
N ILE A 23 13.34 0.59 24.08
CA ILE A 23 12.63 1.80 24.49
C ILE A 23 13.54 2.57 25.47
N ALA A 24 14.28 3.53 24.98
CA ALA A 24 15.03 4.47 25.80
C ALA A 24 14.08 5.59 26.25
N ARG A 25 13.49 5.44 27.44
CA ARG A 25 12.87 6.55 28.16
C ARG A 25 13.99 7.43 28.72
N GLY A 26 14.21 8.58 28.11
CA GLY A 26 15.11 9.60 28.60
C GLY A 26 15.63 10.45 27.46
N PHE A 27 14.90 11.47 27.10
CA PHE A 27 15.11 12.55 26.14
C PHE A 27 13.99 12.63 25.10
N GLY A 28 12.72 12.81 25.50
CA GLY A 28 11.65 13.35 24.63
C GLY A 28 11.38 12.71 23.26
N LEU A 29 12.12 11.68 22.87
CA LEU A 29 11.95 10.93 21.62
C LEU A 29 11.06 9.72 21.89
N SER A 30 9.86 9.74 21.32
CA SER A 30 8.97 8.58 21.29
C SER A 30 8.88 8.03 19.88
N MET A 31 8.97 6.70 19.73
CA MET A 31 8.48 6.01 18.56
C MET A 31 7.04 5.62 18.86
N GLU A 32 6.11 6.30 18.23
CA GLU A 32 4.69 5.97 18.31
C GLU A 32 4.38 4.77 17.43
N ILE A 33 3.57 3.85 17.95
CA ILE A 33 3.01 2.72 17.20
C ILE A 33 1.49 2.88 17.24
N GLU A 34 0.92 3.29 16.11
CA GLU A 34 -0.50 3.64 16.01
C GLU A 34 -1.18 3.02 14.80
N PHE A 35 -2.46 2.65 14.97
CA PHE A 35 -3.40 2.45 13.87
C PHE A 35 -4.32 3.65 13.76
N LYS A 36 -4.58 4.09 12.52
CA LYS A 36 -5.54 5.14 12.23
C LYS A 36 -6.64 4.61 11.31
N PHE A 37 -7.87 4.81 11.74
CA PHE A 37 -9.07 4.38 11.02
C PHE A 37 -9.95 5.56 10.67
N CYS A 38 -10.48 5.57 9.45
CA CYS A 38 -11.61 6.41 9.11
C CYS A 38 -12.91 5.76 9.61
N ILE A 39 -13.85 6.59 10.00
CA ILE A 39 -15.17 6.19 10.52
C ILE A 39 -16.21 6.49 9.46
N PRO A 40 -17.05 5.52 9.03
CA PRO A 40 -18.19 5.81 8.19
C PRO A 40 -19.13 6.81 8.90
N PRO A 41 -19.67 7.82 8.21
CA PRO A 41 -20.54 8.82 8.85
C PRO A 41 -21.70 8.20 9.63
N GLU A 42 -22.31 7.14 9.11
CA GLU A 42 -23.41 6.40 9.72
C GLU A 42 -22.99 5.60 10.98
N ARG A 43 -21.70 5.42 11.21
CA ARG A 43 -21.13 4.71 12.37
C ARG A 43 -20.63 5.61 13.47
N LEU A 44 -20.52 6.92 13.21
CA LEU A 44 -19.92 7.87 14.16
C LEU A 44 -20.60 7.84 15.53
N GLN A 45 -21.92 7.89 15.60
CA GLN A 45 -22.67 7.84 16.86
C GLN A 45 -22.39 6.55 17.65
N ALA A 46 -22.31 5.41 16.96
CA ALA A 46 -22.02 4.12 17.60
C ALA A 46 -20.60 4.05 18.14
N VAL A 47 -19.63 4.63 17.42
CA VAL A 47 -18.22 4.75 17.87
C VAL A 47 -18.14 5.67 19.09
N GLU A 48 -18.77 6.83 19.03
CA GLU A 48 -18.79 7.79 20.14
C GLU A 48 -19.43 7.18 21.41
N ALA A 49 -20.57 6.51 21.26
CA ALA A 49 -21.22 5.79 22.36
C ALA A 49 -20.33 4.68 22.93
N ALA A 50 -19.56 3.97 22.08
CA ALA A 50 -18.62 2.96 22.53
C ALA A 50 -17.43 3.59 23.27
N MET A 51 -16.92 4.74 22.82
CA MET A 51 -15.88 5.51 23.52
C MET A 51 -16.33 5.92 24.92
N ARG A 52 -17.58 6.35 25.10
CA ARG A 52 -18.13 6.84 26.37
C ARG A 52 -18.47 5.75 27.39
N ARG A 53 -18.27 4.46 27.07
CA ARG A 53 -18.50 3.35 28.05
C ARG A 53 -17.43 3.22 29.14
N GLY A 54 -16.53 4.16 29.25
CA GLY A 54 -15.48 4.20 30.26
C GLY A 54 -15.10 5.62 30.62
N ALA A 55 -14.03 5.78 31.39
CA ALA A 55 -13.49 7.10 31.66
C ALA A 55 -12.92 7.70 30.37
N VAL A 56 -13.52 8.79 29.91
CA VAL A 56 -13.07 9.56 28.76
C VAL A 56 -12.64 10.94 29.16
N ARG A 57 -11.60 11.43 28.50
CA ARG A 57 -11.18 12.83 28.55
C ARG A 57 -11.53 13.50 27.22
N ARG A 58 -12.14 14.66 27.30
CA ARG A 58 -12.44 15.50 26.16
C ARG A 58 -11.46 16.67 26.10
N THR A 59 -10.84 16.90 24.97
CA THR A 59 -9.86 17.96 24.77
C THR A 59 -10.10 18.60 23.41
N ARG A 60 -10.15 19.93 23.34
CA ARG A 60 -10.09 20.66 22.08
C ARG A 60 -8.64 20.86 21.69
N LEU A 61 -8.28 20.49 20.47
CA LEU A 61 -6.95 20.60 19.90
C LEU A 61 -7.01 21.56 18.72
N GLN A 62 -6.37 22.72 18.87
CA GLN A 62 -6.20 23.67 17.77
C GLN A 62 -4.73 23.63 17.37
N ALA A 63 -4.45 23.36 16.08
CA ALA A 63 -3.07 23.23 15.63
C ALA A 63 -2.82 24.01 14.35
N HIS A 64 -1.65 24.67 14.33
CA HIS A 64 -1.11 25.41 13.20
C HIS A 64 0.07 24.61 12.65
N TYR A 65 0.00 24.26 11.39
CA TYR A 65 1.04 23.53 10.68
C TYR A 65 1.85 24.53 9.87
N VAL A 66 3.17 24.45 10.01
CA VAL A 66 4.07 25.44 9.40
C VAL A 66 5.05 24.77 8.46
N ASP A 67 5.33 25.44 7.35
CA ASP A 67 6.34 25.03 6.38
C ASP A 67 6.98 26.28 5.74
N THR A 68 8.02 26.07 4.94
CA THR A 68 8.57 27.11 4.08
C THR A 68 7.62 27.39 2.90
N PRO A 69 7.71 28.56 2.24
CA PRO A 69 6.88 28.86 1.07
C PRO A 69 6.97 27.80 -0.05
N GLY A 70 8.11 27.12 -0.16
CA GLY A 70 8.34 26.06 -1.13
C GLY A 70 7.90 24.66 -0.66
N GLY A 71 7.37 24.50 0.58
CA GLY A 71 6.92 23.19 1.10
C GLY A 71 8.08 22.23 1.40
N ALA A 72 9.22 22.72 1.89
CA ALA A 72 10.42 21.90 2.09
C ALA A 72 10.20 20.78 3.11
N LEU A 73 9.45 21.02 4.19
CA LEU A 73 9.16 20.01 5.20
C LEU A 73 8.23 18.94 4.63
N ALA A 74 7.16 19.33 3.97
CA ALA A 74 6.23 18.40 3.31
C ALA A 74 6.97 17.53 2.27
N ALA A 75 7.85 18.13 1.44
CA ALA A 75 8.66 17.40 0.46
C ALA A 75 9.64 16.41 1.10
N ALA A 76 10.12 16.70 2.33
CA ALA A 76 10.99 15.81 3.11
C ALA A 76 10.21 14.75 3.93
N GLY A 77 8.87 14.74 3.86
CA GLY A 77 8.01 13.86 4.66
C GLY A 77 8.05 14.21 6.15
N MET A 78 8.22 15.48 6.46
CA MET A 78 8.28 16.03 7.82
C MET A 78 7.12 16.98 8.08
N VAL A 79 6.77 17.11 9.35
CA VAL A 79 5.71 18.02 9.83
C VAL A 79 6.24 18.77 11.03
N LEU A 80 6.09 20.10 11.02
CA LEU A 80 6.27 20.95 12.18
C LEU A 80 4.94 21.62 12.52
N ARG A 81 4.48 21.48 13.76
CA ARG A 81 3.20 22.04 14.21
C ARG A 81 3.31 22.70 15.58
N LEU A 82 2.49 23.69 15.78
CA LEU A 82 2.18 24.30 17.08
C LEU A 82 0.75 23.89 17.44
N ARG A 83 0.55 23.27 18.59
CA ARG A 83 -0.77 22.78 19.01
C ARG A 83 -1.14 23.28 20.41
N LEU A 84 -2.31 23.89 20.52
CA LEU A 84 -2.92 24.23 21.80
C LEU A 84 -3.62 23.00 22.39
N GLU A 85 -3.15 22.57 23.54
CA GLU A 85 -3.70 21.45 24.33
C GLU A 85 -4.18 21.98 25.68
N GLY A 86 -5.49 22.25 25.79
CA GLY A 86 -6.02 22.99 26.93
C GLY A 86 -5.42 24.40 26.98
N PRO A 87 -4.72 24.80 28.06
CA PRO A 87 -4.10 26.13 28.16
C PRO A 87 -2.65 26.19 27.65
N ARG A 88 -2.07 25.08 27.20
CA ARG A 88 -0.63 24.96 26.90
C ARG A 88 -0.37 24.78 25.42
N TRP A 89 0.62 25.47 24.91
CA TRP A 89 1.14 25.26 23.57
C TRP A 89 2.23 24.19 23.55
N VAL A 90 2.17 23.32 22.58
CA VAL A 90 3.17 22.26 22.33
C VAL A 90 3.67 22.38 20.90
N GLN A 91 4.97 22.52 20.72
CA GLN A 91 5.61 22.42 19.42
C GLN A 91 6.02 20.99 19.17
N THR A 92 5.63 20.44 18.02
CA THR A 92 5.88 19.04 17.64
C THR A 92 6.57 18.99 16.29
N VAL A 93 7.64 18.18 16.18
CA VAL A 93 8.16 17.72 14.90
C VAL A 93 7.87 16.24 14.74
N LYS A 94 7.33 15.85 13.55
CA LYS A 94 7.08 14.44 13.19
C LYS A 94 7.77 14.11 11.87
N ALA A 95 8.25 12.88 11.73
CA ALA A 95 8.76 12.32 10.48
C ALA A 95 8.34 10.85 10.35
N ALA A 96 8.28 10.33 9.11
CA ALA A 96 8.01 8.92 8.86
C ALA A 96 9.11 8.04 9.48
N GLY A 97 8.70 6.96 10.14
CA GLY A 97 9.58 5.90 10.66
C GLY A 97 9.76 4.75 9.66
N ASP A 98 10.27 3.63 10.14
CA ASP A 98 10.68 2.48 9.31
C ASP A 98 9.51 1.58 8.85
N GLY A 99 8.29 1.86 9.27
CA GLY A 99 7.11 1.05 8.94
C GLY A 99 5.81 1.85 8.94
N PRO A 100 4.70 1.21 8.52
CA PRO A 100 3.40 1.89 8.38
C PRO A 100 2.80 2.36 9.70
N LEU A 101 3.23 1.79 10.83
CA LEU A 101 2.76 2.15 12.18
C LEU A 101 3.73 3.07 12.92
N GLN A 102 4.96 3.26 12.44
CA GLN A 102 6.03 3.92 13.19
C GLN A 102 6.21 5.36 12.74
N ARG A 103 6.28 6.28 13.71
CA ARG A 103 6.58 7.69 13.49
C ARG A 103 7.61 8.18 14.50
N TRP A 104 8.58 8.93 14.02
CA TRP A 104 9.50 9.68 14.88
C TRP A 104 8.82 10.97 15.31
N GLU A 105 8.75 11.21 16.60
CA GLU A 105 8.15 12.41 17.16
C GLU A 105 9.02 13.00 18.26
N HIS A 106 9.11 14.33 18.30
CA HIS A 106 9.66 15.07 19.44
C HIS A 106 8.76 16.24 19.77
N ASN A 107 8.34 16.31 21.03
CA ASN A 107 7.45 17.34 21.57
C ASN A 107 8.20 18.27 22.51
N VAL A 108 7.96 19.58 22.38
CA VAL A 108 8.46 20.61 23.28
C VAL A 108 7.29 21.40 23.85
N ASP A 109 7.12 21.35 25.16
CA ASP A 109 6.09 22.11 25.86
C ASP A 109 6.52 23.59 25.95
N LEU A 110 5.71 24.49 25.40
CA LEU A 110 5.96 25.92 25.40
C LEU A 110 5.23 26.66 26.53
N GLY A 111 4.46 25.92 27.32
CA GLY A 111 3.65 26.51 28.39
C GLY A 111 2.43 27.29 27.89
N PRO A 112 1.73 27.98 28.81
CA PRO A 112 0.64 28.89 28.48
C PRO A 112 1.20 30.18 27.87
N GLN A 113 0.54 30.71 26.83
CA GLN A 113 0.89 31.99 26.23
C GLN A 113 -0.13 33.07 26.62
N ALA A 114 0.36 34.26 27.00
CA ALA A 114 -0.48 35.41 27.21
C ALA A 114 -1.12 35.86 25.88
N GLY A 115 -2.44 36.07 25.85
CA GLY A 115 -3.15 36.53 24.65
C GLY A 115 -3.77 35.44 23.78
N GLY A 116 -3.44 34.17 23.99
CA GLY A 116 -4.08 33.05 23.27
C GLY A 116 -3.57 32.79 21.85
N ASP A 117 -2.74 33.65 21.30
CA ASP A 117 -2.16 33.47 19.95
C ASP A 117 -1.08 32.39 19.92
N ALA A 118 -0.94 31.76 18.75
CA ALA A 118 0.10 30.76 18.54
C ALA A 118 1.50 31.39 18.65
N PRO A 119 2.42 30.81 19.47
CA PRO A 119 3.80 31.29 19.52
C PRO A 119 4.49 31.06 18.16
N ALA A 120 5.57 31.81 17.93
CA ALA A 120 6.39 31.59 16.73
C ALA A 120 7.04 30.21 16.77
N ALA A 121 6.99 29.50 15.64
CA ALA A 121 7.67 28.23 15.48
C ALA A 121 9.18 28.44 15.49
N ASP A 122 9.89 27.69 16.34
CA ASP A 122 11.34 27.72 16.46
C ASP A 122 11.92 26.30 16.29
N PRO A 123 12.45 25.97 15.11
CA PRO A 123 13.03 24.65 14.84
C PRO A 123 14.20 24.28 15.77
N GLN A 124 14.91 25.26 16.32
CA GLN A 124 16.06 25.04 17.21
C GLN A 124 15.67 24.32 18.50
N ARG A 125 14.42 24.42 18.92
CA ARG A 125 13.90 23.68 20.10
C ARG A 125 13.97 22.17 19.97
N HIS A 126 14.17 21.67 18.75
CA HIS A 126 14.30 20.24 18.48
C HIS A 126 15.75 19.79 18.27
N ALA A 127 16.73 20.72 18.30
CA ALA A 127 18.15 20.42 18.10
C ALA A 127 18.66 19.34 19.08
N GLY A 128 19.62 18.52 18.61
CA GLY A 128 20.17 17.43 19.40
C GLY A 128 19.30 16.17 19.47
N THR A 129 18.19 16.15 18.72
CA THR A 129 17.40 14.94 18.52
C THR A 129 17.50 14.49 17.05
N PRO A 130 17.47 13.18 16.74
CA PRO A 130 17.59 12.72 15.36
C PRO A 130 16.56 13.34 14.40
N VAL A 131 15.31 13.50 14.83
CA VAL A 131 14.26 14.13 14.02
C VAL A 131 14.47 15.64 13.92
N GLY A 132 14.95 16.30 14.99
CA GLY A 132 15.27 17.72 15.00
C GLY A 132 16.48 18.06 14.14
N ASP A 133 17.53 17.26 14.19
CA ASP A 133 18.72 17.44 13.37
C ASP A 133 18.38 17.30 11.88
N ARG A 134 17.48 16.37 11.54
CA ARG A 134 16.92 16.23 10.18
C ARG A 134 16.09 17.44 9.78
N LEU A 135 15.25 17.96 10.70
CA LEU A 135 14.48 19.19 10.49
C LEU A 135 15.38 20.36 10.14
N LEU A 136 16.43 20.59 10.97
CA LEU A 136 17.38 21.68 10.76
C LEU A 136 18.18 21.53 9.46
N ALA A 137 18.52 20.28 9.07
CA ALA A 137 19.17 20.03 7.79
C ALA A 137 18.28 20.41 6.60
N VAL A 138 17.00 20.02 6.62
CA VAL A 138 16.04 20.37 5.57
C VAL A 138 15.84 21.89 5.47
N LEU A 139 15.72 22.57 6.61
CA LEU A 139 15.49 24.01 6.64
C LEU A 139 16.73 24.85 6.25
N ARG A 140 17.94 24.29 6.39
CA ARG A 140 19.19 24.98 5.98
C ARG A 140 19.22 25.22 4.47
N ASP A 141 18.71 24.26 3.71
CA ASP A 141 18.72 24.29 2.24
C ASP A 141 17.41 24.87 1.67
N ALA A 142 16.50 25.33 2.53
CA ALA A 142 15.19 25.80 2.13
C ALA A 142 15.11 27.33 2.06
N ASP A 143 14.33 27.84 1.12
CA ASP A 143 14.12 29.27 0.93
C ASP A 143 12.97 29.81 1.77
N GLY A 144 13.23 30.92 2.45
CA GLY A 144 12.24 31.74 3.13
C GLY A 144 11.86 31.28 4.55
N PRO A 145 11.13 32.14 5.29
CA PRO A 145 10.75 31.86 6.67
C PRO A 145 9.60 30.85 6.73
N LEU A 146 9.50 30.18 7.88
CA LEU A 146 8.35 29.32 8.20
C LEU A 146 7.07 30.18 8.26
N ARG A 147 6.00 29.68 7.64
CA ARG A 147 4.66 30.27 7.62
C ARG A 147 3.61 29.21 7.89
N GLU A 148 2.46 29.63 8.40
CA GLU A 148 1.32 28.75 8.50
C GLU A 148 0.88 28.32 7.10
N SER A 149 0.74 27.01 6.91
CA SER A 149 0.27 26.37 5.68
C SER A 149 -1.21 25.99 5.79
N TYR A 150 -1.59 25.43 6.92
CA TYR A 150 -2.97 25.04 7.23
C TYR A 150 -3.15 24.88 8.74
N ALA A 151 -4.42 24.86 9.18
CA ALA A 151 -4.79 24.69 10.57
C ALA A 151 -5.80 23.55 10.75
N THR A 152 -5.85 23.01 11.97
CA THR A 152 -6.86 22.03 12.39
C THR A 152 -7.56 22.50 13.65
N ASP A 153 -8.88 22.23 13.74
CA ASP A 153 -9.71 22.43 14.94
C ASP A 153 -10.45 21.13 15.21
N ILE A 154 -9.99 20.40 16.21
CA ILE A 154 -10.38 19.01 16.48
C ILE A 154 -10.91 18.92 17.93
N GLU A 155 -12.05 18.30 18.09
CA GLU A 155 -12.49 17.77 19.35
C GLU A 155 -12.00 16.32 19.47
N ARG A 156 -11.16 16.05 20.48
CA ARG A 156 -10.61 14.73 20.75
C ARG A 156 -11.22 14.13 22.01
N LEU A 157 -11.78 12.91 21.88
CA LEU A 157 -12.13 12.06 23.00
C LEU A 157 -11.08 10.98 23.16
N THR A 158 -10.39 10.93 24.31
CA THR A 158 -9.41 9.88 24.60
C THR A 158 -9.91 8.93 25.66
N ARG A 159 -9.53 7.65 25.51
CA ARG A 159 -9.81 6.56 26.46
C ARG A 159 -8.68 5.53 26.43
N GLU A 160 -8.20 5.13 27.60
CA GLU A 160 -7.30 4.00 27.70
C GLU A 160 -8.07 2.67 27.79
N MET A 161 -7.57 1.65 27.08
CA MET A 161 -8.09 0.28 27.12
C MET A 161 -6.95 -0.72 27.28
N ARG A 162 -7.26 -1.85 27.97
CA ARG A 162 -6.32 -2.98 28.08
C ARG A 162 -6.71 -4.09 27.13
N SER A 163 -5.73 -4.67 26.44
CA SER A 163 -5.92 -5.78 25.51
C SER A 163 -4.66 -6.64 25.46
N GLY A 164 -4.76 -7.95 25.76
CA GLY A 164 -3.63 -8.88 25.65
C GLY A 164 -2.36 -8.45 26.40
N GLY A 165 -2.49 -7.84 27.59
CA GLY A 165 -1.34 -7.30 28.35
C GLY A 165 -0.83 -5.94 27.86
N ALA A 166 -1.35 -5.40 26.77
CA ALA A 166 -1.06 -4.04 26.30
C ALA A 166 -2.01 -3.01 26.90
N THR A 167 -1.54 -1.78 27.07
CA THR A 167 -2.36 -0.59 27.31
C THR A 167 -2.35 0.24 26.04
N VAL A 168 -3.54 0.54 25.51
CA VAL A 168 -3.76 1.24 24.25
C VAL A 168 -4.60 2.49 24.53
N GLU A 169 -4.16 3.65 24.05
CA GLU A 169 -5.00 4.84 23.99
C GLU A 169 -5.84 4.80 22.72
N LEU A 170 -7.13 5.03 22.86
CA LEU A 170 -8.04 5.30 21.77
C LEU A 170 -8.30 6.80 21.73
N ALA A 171 -8.10 7.42 20.59
CA ALA A 171 -8.36 8.85 20.37
C ALA A 171 -9.35 9.01 19.21
N LEU A 172 -10.56 9.42 19.52
CA LEU A 172 -11.58 9.78 18.53
C LEU A 172 -11.48 11.28 18.23
N ASP A 173 -11.14 11.59 16.99
CA ASP A 173 -10.95 12.95 16.47
C ASP A 173 -12.12 13.34 15.56
N ILE A 174 -12.83 14.40 15.94
CA ILE A 174 -13.93 14.98 15.17
C ILE A 174 -13.63 16.47 14.98
N GLY A 175 -13.66 16.96 13.75
CA GLY A 175 -13.41 18.37 13.49
C GLY A 175 -13.11 18.66 12.03
N ARG A 176 -12.23 19.63 11.79
CA ARG A 176 -11.93 20.09 10.44
C ARG A 176 -10.49 20.51 10.26
N ILE A 177 -10.03 20.44 9.02
CA ILE A 177 -8.79 21.00 8.52
C ILE A 177 -9.15 22.19 7.64
N ARG A 178 -8.43 23.29 7.75
CA ARG A 178 -8.60 24.52 6.97
C ARG A 178 -7.29 24.92 6.34
N ALA A 179 -7.33 25.30 5.07
CA ALA A 179 -6.19 25.84 4.35
C ALA A 179 -6.66 26.99 3.43
N HIS A 180 -5.82 28.01 3.27
CA HIS A 180 -6.02 29.03 2.23
C HIS A 180 -5.21 28.63 1.01
N GLY A 181 -5.89 28.41 -0.12
CA GLY A 181 -5.22 28.12 -1.39
C GLY A 181 -4.40 29.32 -1.89
N ALA A 182 -3.54 29.10 -2.87
CA ALA A 182 -2.79 30.19 -3.53
C ALA A 182 -3.71 31.25 -4.18
N ASP A 183 -4.96 30.90 -4.43
CA ASP A 183 -6.04 31.75 -4.92
C ASP A 183 -6.74 32.56 -3.80
N GLY A 184 -6.30 32.41 -2.56
CA GLY A 184 -6.90 33.03 -1.36
C GLY A 184 -8.20 32.35 -0.90
N ALA A 185 -8.72 31.35 -1.61
CA ALA A 185 -9.95 30.66 -1.23
C ALA A 185 -9.74 29.78 0.01
N LEU A 186 -10.64 29.90 0.98
CA LEU A 186 -10.69 29.00 2.13
C LEU A 186 -11.22 27.63 1.69
N ARG A 187 -10.46 26.58 1.96
CA ARG A 187 -10.81 25.19 1.71
C ARG A 187 -10.89 24.45 3.03
N GLU A 188 -11.88 23.57 3.16
CA GLU A 188 -12.08 22.79 4.38
C GLU A 188 -12.24 21.30 4.07
N ALA A 189 -11.74 20.45 4.99
CA ALA A 189 -12.02 19.01 5.00
C ALA A 189 -12.42 18.54 6.40
N GLN A 190 -13.45 17.71 6.46
CA GLN A 190 -13.91 17.12 7.71
C GLN A 190 -12.91 16.07 8.22
N VAL A 191 -12.73 16.02 9.53
CA VAL A 191 -11.98 14.97 10.23
C VAL A 191 -12.96 14.13 11.02
N CYS A 192 -12.92 12.82 10.79
CA CYS A 192 -13.68 11.83 11.54
C CYS A 192 -12.88 10.55 11.54
N GLU A 193 -12.00 10.38 12.56
CA GLU A 193 -11.06 9.25 12.61
C GLU A 193 -10.85 8.77 14.03
N LEU A 194 -10.53 7.47 14.16
CA LEU A 194 -10.16 6.82 15.40
C LEU A 194 -8.70 6.40 15.30
N GLU A 195 -7.87 6.90 16.20
CA GLU A 195 -6.48 6.49 16.38
C GLU A 195 -6.39 5.52 17.56
N LEU A 196 -5.63 4.44 17.41
CA LEU A 196 -5.29 3.49 18.47
C LEU A 196 -3.79 3.48 18.63
N GLU A 197 -3.28 3.95 19.76
CA GLU A 197 -1.85 4.10 20.04
C GLU A 197 -1.42 3.14 21.15
N LEU A 198 -0.29 2.45 20.95
CA LEU A 198 0.30 1.57 21.95
C LEU A 198 1.06 2.39 23.01
N LEU A 199 0.50 2.52 24.20
CA LEU A 199 1.17 3.17 25.32
C LEU A 199 2.18 2.26 26.02
N ARG A 200 1.84 0.97 26.20
CA ARG A 200 2.68 -0.03 26.89
C ARG A 200 2.29 -1.44 26.45
N GLY A 201 3.27 -2.35 26.52
CA GLY A 201 3.06 -3.78 26.29
C GLY A 201 3.37 -4.22 24.86
N ASP A 202 2.76 -5.32 24.44
CA ASP A 202 3.05 -5.96 23.16
C ASP A 202 2.12 -5.42 22.05
N VAL A 203 2.68 -5.20 20.87
CA VAL A 203 1.94 -4.78 19.68
C VAL A 203 0.78 -5.72 19.33
N ARG A 204 0.85 -6.99 19.69
CA ARG A 204 -0.23 -7.97 19.49
C ARG A 204 -1.51 -7.57 20.20
N GLY A 205 -1.42 -6.95 21.39
CA GLY A 205 -2.56 -6.42 22.10
C GLY A 205 -3.21 -5.23 21.38
N LEU A 206 -2.40 -4.33 20.82
CA LEU A 206 -2.87 -3.26 19.94
C LEU A 206 -3.58 -3.82 18.70
N VAL A 207 -2.98 -4.81 18.02
CA VAL A 207 -3.55 -5.46 16.83
C VAL A 207 -4.91 -6.09 17.13
N ALA A 208 -5.01 -6.86 18.23
CA ALA A 208 -6.27 -7.50 18.63
C ALA A 208 -7.37 -6.46 18.89
N LEU A 209 -7.03 -5.35 19.56
CA LEU A 209 -7.99 -4.27 19.81
C LEU A 209 -8.40 -3.56 18.52
N ALA A 210 -7.44 -3.27 17.64
CA ALA A 210 -7.68 -2.64 16.34
C ALA A 210 -8.59 -3.50 15.45
N GLN A 211 -8.38 -4.81 15.40
CA GLN A 211 -9.27 -5.74 14.69
C GLN A 211 -10.68 -5.73 15.27
N ALA A 212 -10.80 -5.83 16.60
CA ALA A 212 -12.10 -5.85 17.25
C ALA A 212 -12.91 -4.56 16.99
N TRP A 213 -12.26 -3.39 17.05
CA TRP A 213 -12.92 -2.11 16.79
C TRP A 213 -13.26 -1.94 15.31
N SER A 214 -12.33 -2.25 14.40
CA SER A 214 -12.56 -2.19 12.96
C SER A 214 -13.75 -3.07 12.54
N GLN A 215 -13.78 -4.32 12.97
CA GLN A 215 -14.87 -5.25 12.63
C GLN A 215 -16.21 -4.81 13.22
N ARG A 216 -16.23 -4.41 14.50
CA ARG A 216 -17.45 -4.04 15.20
C ARG A 216 -18.11 -2.78 14.63
N HIS A 217 -17.31 -1.81 14.24
CA HIS A 217 -17.78 -0.49 13.83
C HIS A 217 -17.66 -0.23 12.32
N GLY A 218 -17.17 -1.21 11.53
CA GLY A 218 -16.98 -1.05 10.09
C GLY A 218 -15.93 -0.01 9.73
N LEU A 219 -14.90 0.16 10.57
CA LEU A 219 -13.84 1.14 10.34
C LEU A 219 -12.88 0.64 9.27
N TRP A 220 -12.30 1.55 8.48
CA TRP A 220 -11.25 1.19 7.54
C TRP A 220 -9.94 1.92 7.81
N PHE A 221 -8.83 1.18 7.68
CA PHE A 221 -7.49 1.70 7.87
C PHE A 221 -7.13 2.75 6.82
N SER A 222 -6.49 3.83 7.25
CA SER A 222 -6.01 4.90 6.36
C SER A 222 -4.57 5.28 6.65
N THR A 223 -3.76 5.40 5.60
CA THR A 223 -2.40 5.96 5.67
C THR A 223 -2.39 7.48 5.59
N VAL A 224 -3.49 8.10 5.12
CA VAL A 224 -3.57 9.55 4.86
C VAL A 224 -3.67 10.31 6.17
N SER A 225 -2.62 11.05 6.54
CA SER A 225 -2.57 11.84 7.78
C SER A 225 -3.35 13.16 7.67
N LYS A 226 -3.69 13.78 8.82
CA LYS A 226 -4.25 15.14 8.86
C LYS A 226 -3.33 16.14 8.15
N ALA A 227 -2.01 15.96 8.32
CA ALA A 227 -1.01 16.81 7.66
C ALA A 227 -1.07 16.66 6.13
N GLU A 228 -1.09 15.44 5.61
CA GLU A 228 -1.21 15.21 4.17
C GLU A 228 -2.54 15.75 3.60
N ARG A 229 -3.64 15.63 4.36
CA ARG A 229 -4.93 16.21 3.96
C ARG A 229 -4.88 17.74 3.93
N GLY A 230 -4.16 18.37 4.87
CA GLY A 230 -3.92 19.81 4.89
C GLY A 230 -3.12 20.27 3.68
N GLU A 231 -2.04 19.59 3.32
CA GLU A 231 -1.26 19.84 2.12
C GLU A 231 -2.09 19.71 0.83
N ARG A 232 -2.92 18.67 0.75
CA ARG A 232 -3.84 18.50 -0.40
C ARG A 232 -4.81 19.67 -0.54
N LEU A 233 -5.36 20.15 0.58
CA LEU A 233 -6.25 21.32 0.60
C LEU A 233 -5.53 22.59 0.17
N LEU A 234 -4.33 22.84 0.72
CA LEU A 234 -3.50 24.00 0.40
C LEU A 234 -3.24 24.09 -1.11
N HIS A 235 -2.89 22.96 -1.72
CA HIS A 235 -2.55 22.90 -3.15
C HIS A 235 -3.74 22.60 -4.08
N GLY A 236 -4.96 22.41 -3.54
CA GLY A 236 -6.15 22.03 -4.32
C GLY A 236 -6.01 20.69 -5.02
N VAL A 237 -5.26 19.75 -4.41
CA VAL A 237 -5.04 18.41 -4.96
C VAL A 237 -6.25 17.55 -4.68
N VAL A 238 -6.98 17.20 -5.73
CA VAL A 238 -8.18 16.34 -5.66
C VAL A 238 -7.80 14.87 -5.84
N ALA A 239 -6.80 14.57 -6.66
CA ALA A 239 -6.36 13.21 -6.95
C ALA A 239 -4.86 13.06 -6.70
N VAL A 240 -4.48 11.97 -6.05
CA VAL A 240 -3.09 11.59 -5.82
C VAL A 240 -2.69 10.45 -6.75
N PRO A 241 -1.45 10.46 -7.25
CA PRO A 241 -0.97 9.38 -8.11
C PRO A 241 -0.99 8.03 -7.40
N ALA A 242 -1.32 6.99 -8.13
CA ALA A 242 -1.27 5.62 -7.64
C ALA A 242 0.16 5.20 -7.23
N VAL A 243 0.27 4.54 -6.08
CA VAL A 243 1.56 4.07 -5.55
C VAL A 243 1.94 2.75 -6.20
N LYS A 244 3.07 2.77 -6.92
CA LYS A 244 3.66 1.58 -7.56
C LYS A 244 4.63 0.88 -6.61
N ALA A 245 4.84 -0.44 -6.85
CA ALA A 245 5.83 -1.18 -6.09
C ALA A 245 7.23 -0.60 -6.29
N ALA A 246 7.91 -0.30 -5.21
CA ALA A 246 9.34 0.01 -5.24
C ALA A 246 10.17 -1.25 -5.62
N PRO A 247 11.41 -1.12 -6.08
CA PRO A 247 12.35 -2.24 -6.15
C PRO A 247 12.56 -2.87 -4.77
N VAL A 248 12.71 -4.21 -4.72
CA VAL A 248 13.02 -4.90 -3.47
C VAL A 248 14.41 -4.48 -2.99
N PRO A 249 14.55 -4.00 -1.72
CA PRO A 249 15.81 -3.42 -1.25
C PRO A 249 16.91 -4.46 -1.10
N PRO A 250 18.19 -4.05 -1.28
CA PRO A 250 19.36 -4.92 -1.05
C PRO A 250 19.45 -5.47 0.38
N SER A 251 18.87 -4.77 1.36
CA SER A 251 18.82 -5.18 2.78
C SER A 251 18.11 -6.51 3.03
N PHE A 252 17.37 -7.05 2.05
CA PHE A 252 16.85 -8.42 2.14
C PHE A 252 17.95 -9.48 2.12
N ALA A 253 19.15 -9.14 1.64
CA ALA A 253 20.30 -10.04 1.66
C ALA A 253 20.75 -10.35 3.10
N GLY A 254 20.84 -11.62 3.44
CA GLY A 254 21.28 -12.04 4.76
C GLY A 254 20.19 -12.11 5.85
N LEU A 255 18.95 -11.75 5.54
CA LEU A 255 17.83 -11.95 6.46
C LEU A 255 17.57 -13.45 6.67
N ASP A 256 17.27 -13.83 7.91
CA ASP A 256 16.71 -15.14 8.23
C ASP A 256 15.27 -15.29 7.68
N GLY A 257 14.70 -16.46 7.85
CA GLY A 257 13.39 -16.78 7.29
C GLY A 257 12.27 -15.88 7.82
N HIS A 258 12.29 -15.56 9.11
CA HIS A 258 11.26 -14.72 9.74
C HIS A 258 11.37 -13.26 9.28
N ALA A 259 12.56 -12.69 9.36
CA ALA A 259 12.81 -11.32 8.92
C ALA A 259 12.54 -11.14 7.41
N LEU A 260 12.89 -12.13 6.60
CA LEU A 260 12.62 -12.10 5.16
C LEU A 260 11.11 -12.17 4.85
N GLN A 261 10.36 -12.98 5.58
CA GLN A 261 8.91 -13.08 5.47
C GLN A 261 8.25 -11.75 5.83
N GLN A 262 8.62 -11.15 6.97
CA GLN A 262 8.11 -9.85 7.42
C GLN A 262 8.47 -8.74 6.44
N ALA A 263 9.72 -8.66 5.98
CA ALA A 263 10.17 -7.66 5.03
C ALA A 263 9.42 -7.75 3.68
N ALA A 264 9.17 -8.96 3.18
CA ALA A 264 8.42 -9.14 1.94
C ALA A 264 6.94 -8.72 2.07
N ILE A 265 6.31 -9.02 3.21
CA ILE A 265 4.94 -8.59 3.52
C ILE A 265 4.89 -7.06 3.64
N ALA A 266 5.77 -6.45 4.43
CA ALA A 266 5.86 -5.00 4.58
C ALA A 266 6.07 -4.30 3.24
N HIS A 267 6.92 -4.86 2.37
CA HIS A 267 7.15 -4.35 1.03
C HIS A 267 5.90 -4.42 0.12
N CYS A 268 5.06 -5.45 0.28
CA CYS A 268 3.76 -5.51 -0.40
C CYS A 268 2.78 -4.50 0.19
N LEU A 269 2.72 -4.37 1.51
CA LEU A 269 1.84 -3.42 2.20
C LEU A 269 2.16 -1.97 1.85
N ALA A 270 3.43 -1.62 1.63
CA ALA A 270 3.84 -0.29 1.18
C ALA A 270 3.21 0.11 -0.18
N GLN A 271 2.87 -0.86 -1.04
CA GLN A 271 2.10 -0.62 -2.26
C GLN A 271 0.58 -0.70 -2.01
N ILE A 272 0.12 -1.63 -1.16
CA ILE A 272 -1.30 -1.90 -0.95
C ILE A 272 -1.97 -0.77 -0.16
N LEU A 273 -1.41 -0.39 0.99
CA LEU A 273 -2.07 0.47 1.95
C LEU A 273 -2.41 1.88 1.43
N PRO A 274 -1.51 2.59 0.73
CA PRO A 274 -1.84 3.91 0.18
C PRO A 274 -2.97 3.82 -0.86
N ASN A 275 -2.88 2.87 -1.81
CA ASN A 275 -3.91 2.70 -2.82
C ASN A 275 -5.25 2.24 -2.20
N ALA A 276 -5.22 1.35 -1.21
CA ALA A 276 -6.40 0.92 -0.48
C ALA A 276 -7.06 2.07 0.28
N SER A 277 -6.27 2.97 0.87
CA SER A 277 -6.76 4.16 1.58
C SER A 277 -7.52 5.10 0.64
N GLU A 278 -6.98 5.38 -0.56
CA GLU A 278 -7.63 6.24 -1.55
C GLU A 278 -8.91 5.59 -2.10
N VAL A 279 -8.84 4.30 -2.48
CA VAL A 279 -10.02 3.57 -2.98
C VAL A 279 -11.10 3.48 -1.90
N ALA A 280 -10.75 3.20 -0.64
CA ALA A 280 -11.70 3.18 0.47
C ALA A 280 -12.34 4.56 0.73
N ALA A 281 -11.59 5.64 0.49
CA ALA A 281 -12.08 7.01 0.61
C ALA A 281 -12.96 7.46 -0.58
N GLY A 282 -13.17 6.59 -1.58
CA GLY A 282 -14.05 6.86 -2.73
C GLY A 282 -13.34 7.29 -4.01
N SER A 283 -12.01 7.13 -4.10
CA SER A 283 -11.31 7.40 -5.35
C SER A 283 -11.79 6.48 -6.47
N SER A 284 -12.06 7.07 -7.63
CA SER A 284 -12.42 6.39 -8.88
C SER A 284 -11.22 6.18 -9.83
N ASP A 285 -9.99 6.48 -9.39
CA ASP A 285 -8.79 6.33 -10.21
C ASP A 285 -8.51 4.85 -10.49
N ASP A 286 -8.65 4.48 -11.76
CA ASP A 286 -8.39 3.12 -12.25
C ASP A 286 -6.95 2.65 -12.01
N GLU A 287 -5.97 3.57 -12.00
CA GLU A 287 -4.58 3.18 -11.75
C GLU A 287 -4.36 2.82 -10.27
N GLN A 288 -5.04 3.48 -9.33
CA GLN A 288 -5.00 3.10 -7.91
C GLN A 288 -5.59 1.71 -7.69
N VAL A 289 -6.74 1.40 -8.31
CA VAL A 289 -7.34 0.06 -8.28
C VAL A 289 -6.39 -0.97 -8.91
N HIS A 290 -5.72 -0.62 -10.00
CA HIS A 290 -4.75 -1.49 -10.66
C HIS A 290 -3.55 -1.81 -9.78
N GLN A 291 -2.96 -0.80 -9.17
CA GLN A 291 -1.80 -0.97 -8.31
C GLN A 291 -2.16 -1.72 -7.03
N LEU A 292 -3.35 -1.50 -6.47
CA LEU A 292 -3.89 -2.30 -5.38
C LEU A 292 -3.98 -3.79 -5.76
N ARG A 293 -4.53 -4.11 -6.93
CA ARG A 293 -4.61 -5.50 -7.43
C ARG A 293 -3.23 -6.12 -7.69
N ILE A 294 -2.25 -5.35 -8.19
CA ILE A 294 -0.87 -5.83 -8.31
C ILE A 294 -0.30 -6.14 -6.93
N GLY A 295 -0.46 -5.24 -5.98
CA GLY A 295 -0.02 -5.41 -4.60
C GLY A 295 -0.60 -6.67 -3.95
N LEU A 296 -1.92 -6.88 -4.07
CA LEU A 296 -2.60 -8.07 -3.57
C LEU A 296 -2.07 -9.38 -4.20
N ARG A 297 -1.79 -9.40 -5.50
CA ARG A 297 -1.16 -10.57 -6.15
C ARG A 297 0.25 -10.83 -5.65
N ARG A 298 1.04 -9.78 -5.42
CA ARG A 298 2.40 -9.89 -4.86
C ARG A 298 2.34 -10.42 -3.44
N LEU A 299 1.46 -9.86 -2.60
CA LEU A 299 1.23 -10.30 -1.22
C LEU A 299 0.83 -11.79 -1.16
N ARG A 300 -0.16 -12.21 -1.95
CA ARG A 300 -0.58 -13.62 -2.02
C ARG A 300 0.55 -14.56 -2.49
N THR A 301 1.47 -14.06 -3.32
CA THR A 301 2.68 -14.81 -3.68
C THR A 301 3.63 -14.91 -2.48
N ALA A 302 3.85 -13.81 -1.75
CA ALA A 302 4.67 -13.80 -0.55
C ALA A 302 4.10 -14.77 0.51
N LEU A 303 2.81 -14.64 0.87
CA LEU A 303 2.15 -15.51 1.85
C LEU A 303 2.30 -17.00 1.50
N ARG A 304 2.12 -17.36 0.23
CA ARG A 304 2.18 -18.76 -0.23
C ARG A 304 3.58 -19.34 -0.35
N ASP A 305 4.54 -18.51 -0.82
CA ASP A 305 5.88 -19.01 -1.17
C ASP A 305 6.91 -18.81 -0.06
N LEU A 306 6.62 -17.94 0.92
CA LEU A 306 7.46 -17.67 2.07
C LEU A 306 6.94 -18.33 3.35
N ASP A 307 5.78 -18.97 3.34
CA ASP A 307 5.17 -19.63 4.49
C ASP A 307 6.13 -20.60 5.19
N ALA A 308 6.81 -21.44 4.42
CA ALA A 308 7.77 -22.42 4.94
C ALA A 308 9.08 -21.81 5.50
N LEU A 309 9.29 -20.49 5.41
CA LEU A 309 10.49 -19.85 5.93
C LEU A 309 10.44 -19.66 7.44
N ALA A 310 9.26 -19.40 7.98
CA ALA A 310 9.02 -19.21 9.41
C ALA A 310 7.54 -19.44 9.73
N PRO A 311 7.21 -19.88 10.97
CA PRO A 311 5.82 -19.94 11.41
C PRO A 311 5.20 -18.57 11.58
N GLY A 312 3.87 -18.49 11.60
CA GLY A 312 3.11 -17.28 11.97
C GLY A 312 2.23 -16.68 10.87
N LEU A 313 2.23 -17.24 9.65
CA LEU A 313 1.23 -16.87 8.64
C LEU A 313 -0.07 -17.65 8.89
N ASP A 314 -1.18 -16.92 8.91
CA ASP A 314 -2.51 -17.51 9.08
C ASP A 314 -3.12 -17.82 7.69
N PRO A 315 -3.43 -19.10 7.39
CA PRO A 315 -4.09 -19.47 6.13
C PRO A 315 -5.45 -18.79 5.92
N ALA A 316 -6.12 -18.37 6.99
CA ALA A 316 -7.40 -17.67 6.92
C ALA A 316 -7.30 -16.30 6.23
N TRP A 317 -6.12 -15.69 6.13
CA TRP A 317 -5.91 -14.43 5.42
C TRP A 317 -6.14 -14.54 3.91
N GLU A 318 -6.01 -15.73 3.32
CA GLU A 318 -6.12 -15.92 1.86
C GLU A 318 -7.52 -15.61 1.33
N ALA A 319 -8.58 -16.07 2.01
CA ALA A 319 -9.95 -15.95 1.50
C ALA A 319 -10.41 -14.48 1.33
N PRO A 320 -10.28 -13.57 2.31
CA PRO A 320 -10.64 -12.16 2.14
C PRO A 320 -9.81 -11.46 1.06
N LEU A 321 -8.51 -11.79 0.94
CA LEU A 321 -7.64 -11.23 -0.10
C LEU A 321 -8.07 -11.67 -1.52
N VAL A 322 -8.55 -12.91 -1.67
CA VAL A 322 -9.08 -13.42 -2.95
C VAL A 322 -10.38 -12.71 -3.29
N GLU A 323 -11.27 -12.55 -2.33
CA GLU A 323 -12.58 -11.95 -2.55
C GLU A 323 -12.45 -10.48 -3.00
N VAL A 324 -11.69 -9.67 -2.27
CA VAL A 324 -11.45 -8.27 -2.66
C VAL A 324 -10.75 -8.19 -4.02
N PHE A 325 -9.74 -9.06 -4.25
CA PHE A 325 -9.08 -9.11 -5.55
C PHE A 325 -10.06 -9.39 -6.70
N ARG A 326 -11.05 -10.28 -6.48
CA ARG A 326 -12.09 -10.63 -7.45
C ARG A 326 -13.03 -9.44 -7.68
N MET A 327 -13.54 -8.83 -6.62
CA MET A 327 -14.44 -7.67 -6.70
C MET A 327 -13.79 -6.48 -7.43
N LEU A 328 -12.55 -6.14 -7.08
CA LEU A 328 -11.78 -5.10 -7.77
C LEU A 328 -11.48 -5.41 -9.25
N GLY A 329 -11.69 -6.67 -9.68
CA GLY A 329 -11.34 -7.12 -11.03
C GLY A 329 -12.44 -7.04 -12.06
N VAL A 330 -13.67 -7.19 -11.64
CA VAL A 330 -14.81 -7.42 -12.55
C VAL A 330 -15.02 -6.22 -13.49
N ARG A 331 -15.12 -5.03 -12.95
CA ARG A 331 -15.44 -3.82 -13.73
C ARG A 331 -14.29 -3.34 -14.61
N ARG A 332 -13.12 -3.17 -14.00
CA ARG A 332 -11.96 -2.53 -14.66
C ARG A 332 -11.36 -3.36 -15.78
N ASP A 333 -11.11 -4.66 -15.53
CA ASP A 333 -10.52 -5.55 -16.56
C ASP A 333 -11.46 -5.61 -17.77
N ARG A 334 -12.79 -5.61 -17.55
CA ARG A 334 -13.79 -5.60 -18.61
C ARG A 334 -13.79 -4.28 -19.38
N ALA A 335 -13.86 -3.13 -18.71
CA ALA A 335 -13.89 -1.82 -19.37
C ALA A 335 -12.64 -1.56 -20.23
N LEU A 336 -11.45 -1.84 -19.67
CA LEU A 336 -10.19 -1.66 -20.40
C LEU A 336 -10.09 -2.60 -21.60
N VAL A 337 -10.44 -3.88 -21.42
CA VAL A 337 -10.41 -4.88 -22.50
C VAL A 337 -11.41 -4.54 -23.58
N LEU A 338 -12.62 -4.09 -23.22
CA LEU A 338 -13.62 -3.62 -24.19
C LEU A 338 -13.15 -2.41 -24.96
N ALA A 339 -12.64 -1.37 -24.30
CA ALA A 339 -12.14 -0.17 -24.96
C ALA A 339 -11.01 -0.49 -25.96
N GLN A 340 -10.08 -1.36 -25.59
CA GLN A 340 -9.01 -1.82 -26.48
C GLN A 340 -9.53 -2.65 -27.66
N ALA A 341 -10.51 -3.53 -27.41
CA ALA A 341 -11.12 -4.34 -28.46
C ALA A 341 -11.93 -3.47 -29.42
N GLN A 342 -12.71 -2.50 -28.93
CA GLN A 342 -13.47 -1.54 -29.75
C GLN A 342 -12.55 -0.73 -30.63
N ALA A 343 -11.51 -0.10 -30.08
CA ALA A 343 -10.55 0.67 -30.89
C ALA A 343 -9.89 -0.17 -32.00
N ALA A 344 -9.58 -1.44 -31.70
CA ALA A 344 -9.00 -2.34 -32.68
C ALA A 344 -10.01 -2.79 -33.75
N LEU A 345 -11.29 -2.99 -33.38
CA LEU A 345 -12.39 -3.30 -34.30
C LEU A 345 -12.74 -2.11 -35.21
N GLU A 346 -12.75 -0.89 -34.68
CA GLU A 346 -12.91 0.35 -35.45
C GLU A 346 -11.84 0.47 -36.53
N THR A 347 -10.57 0.20 -36.17
CA THR A 347 -9.46 0.17 -37.15
C THR A 347 -9.66 -0.89 -38.23
N ALA A 348 -10.36 -1.98 -37.90
CA ALA A 348 -10.73 -3.03 -38.87
C ALA A 348 -12.06 -2.76 -39.62
N SER A 349 -12.62 -1.56 -39.50
CA SER A 349 -13.90 -1.17 -40.09
C SER A 349 -15.07 -2.10 -39.73
N ALA A 350 -15.05 -2.61 -38.50
CA ALA A 350 -16.10 -3.47 -37.98
C ALA A 350 -17.40 -2.69 -37.75
N PRO A 351 -18.58 -3.30 -37.95
CA PRO A 351 -19.84 -2.68 -37.57
C PRO A 351 -19.86 -2.40 -36.07
N PRO A 352 -20.33 -1.22 -35.62
CA PRO A 352 -20.42 -0.88 -34.22
C PRO A 352 -21.42 -1.80 -33.52
N VAL A 353 -21.02 -2.31 -32.34
CA VAL A 353 -21.85 -3.17 -31.49
C VAL A 353 -22.08 -2.43 -30.19
N ASP A 354 -23.33 -2.27 -29.80
CA ASP A 354 -23.68 -1.74 -28.49
C ASP A 354 -23.42 -2.82 -27.44
N MET A 355 -22.39 -2.59 -26.60
CA MET A 355 -22.04 -3.50 -25.52
C MET A 355 -22.93 -3.33 -24.28
N GLY A 356 -23.86 -2.36 -24.31
CA GLY A 356 -24.75 -2.02 -23.22
C GLY A 356 -24.01 -1.43 -22.02
N ASP A 357 -24.68 -0.55 -21.31
CA ASP A 357 -24.22 -0.12 -20.00
C ASP A 357 -24.44 -1.25 -19.00
N ASP A 358 -23.38 -1.79 -18.44
CA ASP A 358 -23.47 -2.68 -17.28
C ASP A 358 -23.82 -1.87 -16.01
N ALA A 359 -24.86 -1.03 -16.10
CA ALA A 359 -25.37 -0.24 -14.98
C ALA A 359 -25.83 -1.10 -13.78
N ASN A 360 -25.86 -2.42 -13.94
CA ASN A 360 -26.32 -3.37 -12.90
C ASN A 360 -25.19 -3.99 -12.06
N THR A 361 -23.93 -3.67 -12.27
CA THR A 361 -22.91 -4.03 -11.28
C THR A 361 -22.63 -2.83 -10.40
N SER A 362 -23.31 -2.75 -9.28
CA SER A 362 -23.03 -1.83 -8.16
C SER A 362 -21.71 -2.18 -7.47
N ASP A 363 -20.69 -2.52 -8.24
CA ASP A 363 -19.37 -2.84 -7.70
C ASP A 363 -18.65 -1.53 -7.36
N ASP A 364 -18.95 -1.00 -6.16
CA ASP A 364 -18.17 0.06 -5.55
C ASP A 364 -16.82 -0.53 -5.10
N PRO A 365 -15.69 -0.18 -5.76
CA PRO A 365 -14.37 -0.64 -5.32
C PRO A 365 -14.08 -0.26 -3.87
N GLY A 366 -14.59 0.91 -3.43
CA GLY A 366 -14.47 1.38 -2.06
C GLY A 366 -15.18 0.45 -1.09
N ALA A 367 -16.40 0.00 -1.39
CA ALA A 367 -17.12 -0.96 -0.56
C ALA A 367 -16.35 -2.29 -0.41
N ALA A 368 -15.76 -2.79 -1.51
CA ALA A 368 -14.93 -3.98 -1.47
C ALA A 368 -13.74 -3.82 -0.52
N VAL A 369 -13.06 -2.67 -0.59
CA VAL A 369 -11.90 -2.37 0.26
C VAL A 369 -12.31 -2.11 1.70
N ARG A 370 -13.46 -1.49 1.95
CA ARG A 370 -14.01 -1.27 3.30
C ARG A 370 -14.57 -2.55 3.95
N ALA A 371 -14.67 -3.67 3.23
CA ALA A 371 -15.21 -4.93 3.76
C ALA A 371 -14.49 -5.33 5.08
N PRO A 372 -15.23 -5.61 6.18
CA PRO A 372 -14.64 -5.85 7.49
C PRO A 372 -13.64 -7.00 7.51
N ALA A 373 -13.89 -8.07 6.75
CA ALA A 373 -12.97 -9.20 6.65
C ALA A 373 -11.63 -8.80 6.01
N PHE A 374 -11.64 -7.96 4.99
CA PHE A 374 -10.42 -7.47 4.36
C PHE A 374 -9.65 -6.53 5.28
N GLN A 375 -10.35 -5.60 5.96
CA GLN A 375 -9.74 -4.70 6.92
C GLN A 375 -9.09 -5.45 8.09
N ALA A 376 -9.74 -6.50 8.60
CA ALA A 376 -9.15 -7.35 9.63
C ALA A 376 -7.84 -8.03 9.17
N VAL A 377 -7.80 -8.48 7.91
CA VAL A 377 -6.57 -9.05 7.34
C VAL A 377 -5.48 -8.00 7.17
N LEU A 378 -5.80 -6.77 6.73
CA LEU A 378 -4.81 -5.69 6.65
C LEU A 378 -4.19 -5.39 8.01
N VAL A 379 -5.02 -5.26 9.06
CA VAL A 379 -4.56 -5.03 10.44
C VAL A 379 -3.68 -6.18 10.93
N ALA A 380 -4.07 -7.44 10.66
CA ALA A 380 -3.28 -8.62 11.02
C ALA A 380 -1.91 -8.63 10.34
N LEU A 381 -1.87 -8.34 9.03
CA LEU A 381 -0.62 -8.31 8.25
C LEU A 381 0.31 -7.18 8.68
N ILE A 382 -0.22 -6.00 9.00
CA ILE A 382 0.54 -4.88 9.55
C ILE A 382 1.13 -5.30 10.91
N GLY A 383 0.31 -5.91 11.76
CA GLY A 383 0.74 -6.41 13.07
C GLY A 383 1.80 -7.52 12.97
N HIS A 384 1.66 -8.44 12.02
CA HIS A 384 2.67 -9.47 11.75
C HIS A 384 4.03 -8.85 11.35
N GLY A 385 4.00 -7.78 10.55
CA GLY A 385 5.22 -7.05 10.17
C GLY A 385 5.88 -6.27 11.31
N ALA A 386 5.10 -5.85 12.32
CA ALA A 386 5.57 -5.04 13.45
C ALA A 386 5.91 -5.88 14.71
N ALA A 387 5.37 -7.10 14.82
CA ALA A 387 5.58 -7.95 15.99
C ALA A 387 7.00 -8.53 16.02
N PRO A 388 7.66 -8.54 17.19
CA PRO A 388 8.89 -9.29 17.35
C PRO A 388 8.61 -10.80 17.14
N PRO A 389 9.63 -11.60 16.76
CA PRO A 389 9.49 -13.05 16.72
C PRO A 389 8.90 -13.56 18.03
N GLY A 390 7.79 -14.29 17.94
CA GLY A 390 7.18 -14.89 19.14
C GLY A 390 8.10 -15.96 19.72
N PRO A 391 7.86 -16.41 20.97
CA PRO A 391 8.48 -17.62 21.51
C PRO A 391 7.94 -18.83 20.72
N ALA A 392 8.46 -19.01 19.51
CA ALA A 392 8.03 -20.09 18.65
C ALA A 392 8.68 -21.39 19.14
N THR A 393 7.87 -22.42 19.30
CA THR A 393 8.35 -23.80 19.50
C THR A 393 9.14 -24.31 18.29
N THR A 394 8.97 -23.68 17.13
CA THR A 394 9.71 -23.97 15.89
C THR A 394 10.40 -22.69 15.41
N PRO A 395 11.73 -22.62 15.44
CA PRO A 395 12.47 -21.48 14.90
C PRO A 395 12.28 -21.39 13.37
N GLY A 396 12.31 -20.18 12.83
CA GLY A 396 12.37 -19.95 11.38
C GLY A 396 13.70 -20.47 10.81
N LEU A 397 13.75 -20.59 9.47
CA LEU A 397 14.97 -20.98 8.76
C LEU A 397 16.04 -19.90 8.92
N ASP A 398 17.31 -20.31 9.09
CA ASP A 398 18.42 -19.37 8.98
C ASP A 398 18.55 -18.78 7.56
N ALA A 399 19.39 -17.77 7.39
CA ALA A 399 19.56 -17.07 6.11
C ALA A 399 20.04 -18.01 4.98
N THR A 400 20.84 -19.01 5.28
CA THR A 400 21.36 -19.99 4.31
C THR A 400 20.26 -20.94 3.85
N ASP A 401 19.48 -21.46 4.79
CA ASP A 401 18.38 -22.38 4.52
C ASP A 401 17.20 -21.67 3.87
N ALA A 402 16.88 -20.45 4.28
CA ALA A 402 15.89 -19.61 3.63
C ALA A 402 16.25 -19.36 2.16
N ARG A 403 17.50 -19.00 1.88
CA ARG A 403 18.02 -18.86 0.51
C ARG A 403 17.96 -20.18 -0.27
N ARG A 404 18.29 -21.32 0.34
CA ARG A 404 18.21 -22.65 -0.27
C ARG A 404 16.77 -22.98 -0.62
N HIS A 405 15.84 -22.77 0.31
CA HIS A 405 14.40 -22.98 0.11
C HIS A 405 13.87 -22.17 -1.08
N LEU A 406 14.15 -20.86 -1.13
CA LEU A 406 13.72 -19.99 -2.22
C LEU A 406 14.32 -20.38 -3.56
N ARG A 407 15.60 -20.77 -3.60
CA ARG A 407 16.24 -21.31 -4.81
C ARG A 407 15.48 -22.52 -5.35
N ASP A 408 15.12 -23.47 -4.49
CA ASP A 408 14.46 -24.69 -4.89
C ASP A 408 13.00 -24.42 -5.31
N ARG A 409 12.34 -23.47 -4.68
CA ARG A 409 11.01 -23.01 -5.06
C ARG A 409 11.01 -22.33 -6.43
N LEU A 410 11.93 -21.42 -6.67
CA LEU A 410 12.16 -20.77 -7.98
C LEU A 410 12.45 -21.81 -9.07
N ARG A 411 13.30 -22.80 -8.77
CA ARG A 411 13.63 -23.90 -9.69
C ARG A 411 12.40 -24.71 -10.07
N ARG A 412 11.53 -25.05 -9.11
CA ARG A 412 10.28 -25.77 -9.37
C ARG A 412 9.34 -24.97 -10.26
N LEU A 413 9.06 -23.70 -9.92
CA LEU A 413 8.19 -22.82 -10.70
C LEU A 413 8.72 -22.59 -12.12
N HIS A 414 10.02 -22.32 -12.26
CA HIS A 414 10.66 -22.13 -13.55
C HIS A 414 10.50 -23.36 -14.45
N ARG A 415 10.79 -24.57 -13.93
CA ARG A 415 10.62 -25.82 -14.69
C ARG A 415 9.17 -26.05 -15.12
N GLN A 416 8.20 -25.76 -14.24
CA GLN A 416 6.77 -25.89 -14.57
C GLN A 416 6.36 -24.92 -15.68
N VAL A 417 6.76 -23.64 -15.60
CA VAL A 417 6.47 -22.63 -16.63
C VAL A 417 7.07 -23.05 -17.99
N LEU A 418 8.31 -23.53 -18.00
CA LEU A 418 8.95 -23.94 -19.25
C LEU A 418 8.34 -25.19 -19.87
N ARG A 419 8.02 -26.21 -19.04
CA ARG A 419 7.42 -27.45 -19.51
C ARG A 419 6.04 -27.20 -20.12
N ASP A 420 5.19 -26.49 -19.39
CA ASP A 420 3.82 -26.24 -19.83
C ASP A 420 3.79 -25.20 -20.98
N GLY A 421 4.72 -24.22 -20.96
CA GLY A 421 4.88 -23.23 -22.02
C GLY A 421 5.38 -23.77 -23.36
N GLU A 422 6.02 -24.94 -23.37
CA GLU A 422 6.49 -25.59 -24.61
C GLU A 422 5.32 -26.08 -25.49
N ARG A 423 4.20 -26.39 -24.84
CA ARG A 423 2.97 -26.89 -25.48
C ARG A 423 1.78 -25.97 -25.23
N PHE A 424 2.01 -24.67 -25.09
CA PHE A 424 1.01 -23.72 -24.64
C PHE A 424 -0.24 -23.68 -25.55
N ASP A 425 -0.06 -23.77 -26.85
CA ASP A 425 -1.12 -23.73 -27.86
C ASP A 425 -2.02 -24.98 -27.89
N THR A 426 -1.50 -26.12 -27.39
CA THR A 426 -2.25 -27.37 -27.31
C THR A 426 -2.91 -27.62 -25.94
N LEU A 427 -2.71 -26.70 -24.99
CA LEU A 427 -3.32 -26.77 -23.66
C LEU A 427 -4.77 -26.27 -23.71
N ASP A 428 -5.61 -26.85 -22.86
CA ASP A 428 -6.94 -26.29 -22.59
C ASP A 428 -6.87 -24.90 -21.92
N ALA A 429 -7.98 -24.16 -21.94
CA ALA A 429 -8.04 -22.80 -21.42
C ALA A 429 -7.60 -22.69 -19.93
N ASP A 430 -7.97 -23.68 -19.11
CA ASP A 430 -7.60 -23.71 -17.69
C ASP A 430 -6.11 -23.95 -17.51
N ALA A 431 -5.51 -24.83 -18.30
CA ALA A 431 -4.07 -25.06 -18.28
C ALA A 431 -3.29 -23.84 -18.77
N GLN A 432 -3.74 -23.18 -19.83
CA GLN A 432 -3.17 -21.91 -20.32
C GLN A 432 -3.24 -20.83 -19.24
N HIS A 433 -4.39 -20.69 -18.56
CA HIS A 433 -4.55 -19.78 -17.44
C HIS A 433 -3.61 -20.12 -16.26
N ARG A 434 -3.42 -21.41 -15.96
CA ARG A 434 -2.44 -21.87 -14.96
C ARG A 434 -1.01 -21.46 -15.33
N VAL A 435 -0.61 -21.56 -16.61
CA VAL A 435 0.72 -21.10 -17.07
C VAL A 435 0.91 -19.62 -16.79
N ARG A 436 -0.09 -18.79 -17.15
CA ARG A 436 -0.08 -17.33 -16.90
C ARG A 436 0.04 -17.02 -15.39
N LYS A 437 -0.73 -17.69 -14.54
CA LYS A 437 -0.65 -17.53 -13.07
C LYS A 437 0.73 -17.93 -12.54
N ARG A 438 1.29 -19.06 -13.01
CA ARG A 438 2.62 -19.52 -12.60
C ARG A 438 3.73 -18.58 -13.03
N LEU A 439 3.66 -18.01 -14.25
CA LEU A 439 4.65 -17.05 -14.72
C LEU A 439 4.63 -15.76 -13.88
N LYS A 440 3.45 -15.22 -13.54
CA LYS A 440 3.33 -14.08 -12.64
C LYS A 440 3.89 -14.38 -11.24
N ARG A 441 3.56 -15.55 -10.69
CA ARG A 441 4.09 -16.02 -9.40
C ARG A 441 5.61 -16.17 -9.43
N LEU A 442 6.16 -16.77 -10.48
CA LEU A 442 7.60 -16.91 -10.68
C LEU A 442 8.30 -15.55 -10.69
N ARG A 443 7.73 -14.55 -11.36
CA ARG A 443 8.28 -13.20 -11.39
C ARG A 443 8.31 -12.57 -10.01
N TYR A 444 7.18 -12.55 -9.29
CA TYR A 444 7.10 -11.93 -7.98
C TYR A 444 8.04 -12.61 -6.97
N LEU A 445 8.09 -13.94 -6.97
CA LEU A 445 9.05 -14.66 -6.13
C LEU A 445 10.49 -14.37 -6.52
N ALA A 446 10.79 -14.23 -7.82
CA ALA A 446 12.12 -13.85 -8.29
C ALA A 446 12.50 -12.43 -7.89
N GLU A 447 11.54 -11.49 -7.84
CA GLU A 447 11.75 -10.12 -7.32
C GLU A 447 12.14 -10.15 -5.83
N PHE A 448 11.39 -10.87 -4.98
CA PHE A 448 11.71 -10.99 -3.54
C PHE A 448 13.05 -11.67 -3.29
N ALA A 449 13.38 -12.68 -4.08
CA ALA A 449 14.63 -13.43 -3.92
C ALA A 449 15.85 -12.75 -4.59
N ALA A 450 15.65 -11.76 -5.47
CA ALA A 450 16.73 -11.14 -6.23
C ALA A 450 17.89 -10.63 -5.37
N PRO A 451 17.67 -9.95 -4.21
CA PRO A 451 18.75 -9.46 -3.37
C PRO A 451 19.63 -10.55 -2.74
N LEU A 452 19.11 -11.77 -2.61
CA LEU A 452 19.84 -12.91 -2.06
C LEU A 452 20.89 -13.48 -3.04
N PHE A 453 20.92 -12.98 -4.27
CA PHE A 453 21.76 -13.49 -5.36
C PHE A 453 22.51 -12.36 -6.06
N ARG A 454 23.24 -12.68 -7.14
CA ARG A 454 23.99 -11.68 -7.92
C ARG A 454 23.05 -10.69 -8.62
N PRO A 455 23.08 -9.39 -8.31
CA PRO A 455 22.09 -8.41 -8.79
C PRO A 455 21.98 -8.34 -10.32
N LYS A 456 23.12 -8.30 -11.03
CA LYS A 456 23.16 -8.27 -12.50
C LYS A 456 22.53 -9.51 -13.16
N ALA A 457 22.65 -10.69 -12.53
CA ALA A 457 22.05 -11.92 -13.04
C ALA A 457 20.54 -11.93 -12.79
N ALA A 458 20.10 -11.49 -11.62
CA ALA A 458 18.69 -11.37 -11.28
C ALA A 458 17.98 -10.36 -12.20
N ALA A 459 18.54 -9.17 -12.39
CA ALA A 459 17.99 -8.15 -13.28
C ALA A 459 17.85 -8.67 -14.73
N ARG A 460 18.86 -9.36 -15.25
CA ARG A 460 18.79 -9.99 -16.60
C ARG A 460 17.71 -11.05 -16.70
N TYR A 461 17.54 -11.87 -15.66
CA TYR A 461 16.48 -12.88 -15.64
C TYR A 461 15.09 -12.24 -15.63
N LEU A 462 14.84 -11.27 -14.75
CA LEU A 462 13.58 -10.55 -14.66
C LEU A 462 13.21 -9.85 -15.98
N ALA A 463 14.19 -9.21 -16.63
CA ALA A 463 14.00 -8.60 -17.94
C ALA A 463 13.60 -9.64 -19.03
N ARG A 464 14.09 -10.89 -18.92
CA ARG A 464 13.74 -11.98 -19.85
C ARG A 464 12.34 -12.56 -19.62
N LEU A 465 11.77 -12.41 -18.42
CA LEU A 465 10.37 -12.83 -18.13
C LEU A 465 9.34 -11.85 -18.72
N ARG A 466 9.69 -10.57 -18.88
CA ARG A 466 8.76 -9.51 -19.28
C ARG A 466 8.03 -9.79 -20.60
N PRO A 467 8.73 -10.11 -21.72
CA PRO A 467 8.05 -10.39 -22.99
C PRO A 467 7.03 -11.54 -22.90
N ALA A 468 7.33 -12.58 -22.11
CA ALA A 468 6.40 -13.68 -21.91
C ALA A 468 5.16 -13.26 -21.10
N GLN A 469 5.32 -12.35 -20.13
CA GLN A 469 4.18 -11.81 -19.38
C GLN A 469 3.30 -10.92 -20.24
N ASP A 470 3.90 -10.07 -21.07
CA ASP A 470 3.19 -9.17 -21.95
C ASP A 470 2.41 -9.96 -23.01
N SER A 471 3.02 -11.01 -23.59
CA SER A 471 2.34 -11.88 -24.57
C SER A 471 1.20 -12.69 -23.95
N LEU A 472 1.40 -13.29 -22.75
CA LEU A 472 0.31 -13.97 -22.02
C LEU A 472 -0.76 -12.99 -21.50
N GLY A 473 -0.41 -11.72 -21.30
CA GLY A 473 -1.37 -10.64 -21.03
C GLY A 473 -2.30 -10.45 -22.19
N ARG A 474 -1.75 -10.13 -23.38
CA ARG A 474 -2.52 -9.96 -24.61
C ARG A 474 -3.41 -11.17 -24.93
N PHE A 475 -2.85 -12.38 -24.84
CA PHE A 475 -3.63 -13.61 -25.06
C PHE A 475 -4.87 -13.70 -24.15
N ASN A 476 -4.72 -13.37 -22.87
CA ASN A 476 -5.85 -13.37 -21.95
C ASN A 476 -6.87 -12.25 -22.24
N ASP A 477 -6.39 -11.07 -22.63
CA ASP A 477 -7.25 -9.92 -22.89
C ASP A 477 -8.08 -10.16 -24.17
N GLU A 478 -7.48 -10.77 -25.21
CA GLU A 478 -8.21 -11.25 -26.39
C GLU A 478 -9.26 -12.34 -26.04
N ALA A 479 -8.94 -13.27 -25.11
CA ALA A 479 -9.91 -14.27 -24.66
C ALA A 479 -11.10 -13.63 -23.92
N VAL A 480 -10.85 -12.63 -23.08
CA VAL A 480 -11.90 -11.90 -22.36
C VAL A 480 -12.76 -11.12 -23.34
N ALA A 481 -12.15 -10.36 -24.27
CA ALA A 481 -12.88 -9.63 -25.31
C ALA A 481 -13.78 -10.57 -26.13
N LEU A 482 -13.22 -11.69 -26.60
CA LEU A 482 -13.97 -12.70 -27.35
C LEU A 482 -15.19 -13.24 -26.57
N ALA A 483 -15.03 -13.51 -25.29
CA ALA A 483 -16.14 -13.99 -24.43
C ALA A 483 -17.23 -12.93 -24.29
N LEU A 484 -16.85 -11.63 -24.14
CA LEU A 484 -17.80 -10.53 -24.01
C LEU A 484 -18.61 -10.32 -25.30
N TYR A 485 -17.98 -10.34 -26.47
CA TYR A 485 -18.70 -10.22 -27.76
C TYR A 485 -19.56 -11.44 -28.06
N ARG A 486 -19.11 -12.66 -27.69
CA ARG A 486 -19.94 -13.88 -27.81
C ARG A 486 -21.23 -13.80 -27.01
N ALA A 487 -21.17 -13.26 -25.79
CA ALA A 487 -22.35 -13.08 -24.94
C ALA A 487 -23.35 -12.06 -25.56
N ARG A 488 -22.88 -11.18 -26.45
CA ARG A 488 -23.70 -10.14 -27.08
C ARG A 488 -24.42 -10.60 -28.36
N VAL A 489 -23.95 -11.67 -29.00
CA VAL A 489 -24.46 -12.15 -30.30
C VAL A 489 -25.99 -12.36 -30.34
N GLY A 490 -26.57 -12.86 -29.23
CA GLY A 490 -28.02 -13.07 -29.13
C GLY A 490 -28.85 -11.79 -29.11
N GLN A 491 -28.23 -10.66 -28.76
CA GLN A 491 -28.89 -9.35 -28.66
C GLN A 491 -28.56 -8.46 -29.89
N ASP A 492 -27.35 -8.57 -30.42
CA ASP A 492 -26.88 -7.84 -31.59
C ASP A 492 -26.10 -8.78 -32.52
N PRO A 493 -26.73 -9.23 -33.64
CA PRO A 493 -26.07 -10.11 -34.61
C PRO A 493 -24.79 -9.51 -35.23
N ARG A 494 -24.61 -8.19 -35.23
CA ARG A 494 -23.38 -7.53 -35.72
C ARG A 494 -22.15 -7.96 -34.92
N ALA A 495 -22.35 -8.40 -33.68
CA ALA A 495 -21.28 -8.94 -32.83
C ALA A 495 -20.59 -10.17 -33.44
N TRP A 496 -21.21 -10.89 -34.39
CA TRP A 496 -20.55 -11.99 -35.10
C TRP A 496 -19.29 -11.59 -35.84
N PHE A 497 -19.25 -10.39 -36.41
CA PHE A 497 -18.02 -9.88 -37.05
C PHE A 497 -16.89 -9.80 -36.02
N ALA A 498 -17.16 -9.17 -34.87
CA ALA A 498 -16.19 -9.03 -33.80
C ALA A 498 -15.75 -10.41 -33.27
N VAL A 499 -16.68 -11.34 -33.10
CA VAL A 499 -16.36 -12.72 -32.64
C VAL A 499 -15.41 -13.41 -33.63
N GLY A 500 -15.66 -13.37 -34.91
CA GLY A 500 -14.79 -13.97 -35.92
C GLY A 500 -13.41 -13.34 -35.97
N TRP A 501 -13.36 -12.01 -35.93
CA TRP A 501 -12.11 -11.26 -35.93
C TRP A 501 -11.27 -11.48 -34.66
N LEU A 502 -11.90 -11.41 -33.48
CA LEU A 502 -11.24 -11.67 -32.18
C LEU A 502 -10.79 -13.14 -32.06
N GLN A 503 -11.54 -14.09 -32.64
CA GLN A 503 -11.13 -15.50 -32.65
C GLN A 503 -9.80 -15.69 -33.41
N ALA A 504 -9.67 -15.04 -34.57
CA ALA A 504 -8.43 -15.07 -35.37
C ALA A 504 -7.25 -14.41 -34.59
N ARG A 505 -7.50 -13.28 -33.96
CA ARG A 505 -6.50 -12.58 -33.13
C ARG A 505 -6.08 -13.41 -31.91
N HIS A 506 -7.03 -14.03 -31.24
CA HIS A 506 -6.76 -14.89 -30.09
C HIS A 506 -5.89 -16.10 -30.48
N ALA A 507 -6.16 -16.72 -31.63
CA ALA A 507 -5.33 -17.79 -32.18
C ALA A 507 -3.89 -17.30 -32.47
N ALA A 508 -3.76 -16.14 -33.10
CA ALA A 508 -2.46 -15.53 -33.37
C ALA A 508 -1.70 -15.17 -32.07
N ALA A 509 -2.41 -14.63 -31.05
CA ALA A 509 -1.85 -14.34 -29.74
C ALA A 509 -1.38 -15.60 -29.00
N GLY A 510 -2.09 -16.72 -29.16
CA GLY A 510 -1.69 -18.04 -28.65
C GLY A 510 -0.39 -18.54 -29.27
N ALA A 511 -0.26 -18.47 -30.60
CA ALA A 511 0.97 -18.84 -31.31
C ALA A 511 2.15 -17.92 -30.91
N ASP A 512 1.91 -16.60 -30.71
CA ASP A 512 2.93 -15.69 -30.21
C ASP A 512 3.36 -16.04 -28.79
N ALA A 513 2.41 -16.29 -27.89
CA ALA A 513 2.68 -16.70 -26.52
C ALA A 513 3.56 -17.95 -26.46
N GLN A 514 3.25 -18.96 -27.26
CA GLN A 514 4.08 -20.17 -27.33
C GLN A 514 5.48 -19.88 -27.85
N ARG A 515 5.61 -19.07 -28.91
CA ARG A 515 6.90 -18.67 -29.48
C ARG A 515 7.76 -17.95 -28.46
N VAL A 516 7.15 -17.02 -27.67
CA VAL A 516 7.87 -16.26 -26.64
C VAL A 516 8.25 -17.16 -25.47
N LEU A 517 7.40 -18.10 -25.06
CA LEU A 517 7.71 -19.07 -24.00
C LEU A 517 8.83 -20.04 -24.42
N ARG A 518 8.88 -20.49 -25.68
CA ARG A 518 10.01 -21.26 -26.23
C ARG A 518 11.31 -20.47 -26.23
N ARG A 519 11.26 -19.15 -26.55
CA ARG A 519 12.43 -18.26 -26.45
C ARG A 519 12.90 -18.10 -25.01
N LEU A 520 11.98 -17.99 -24.06
CA LEU A 520 12.29 -17.92 -22.62
C LEU A 520 13.13 -19.13 -22.19
N ARG A 521 12.76 -20.35 -22.61
CA ARG A 521 13.51 -21.58 -22.32
C ARG A 521 14.97 -21.51 -22.79
N LYS A 522 15.20 -20.93 -23.97
CA LYS A 522 16.55 -20.85 -24.56
C LYS A 522 17.41 -19.74 -23.95
N LYS A 523 16.80 -18.63 -23.50
CA LYS A 523 17.51 -17.40 -23.16
C LYS A 523 17.49 -17.03 -21.67
N ALA A 524 16.55 -17.52 -20.87
CA ALA A 524 16.45 -17.17 -19.46
C ALA A 524 17.33 -18.08 -18.59
N MET A 525 18.58 -17.68 -18.41
CA MET A 525 19.48 -18.37 -17.48
C MET A 525 19.09 -18.06 -16.04
N PRO A 526 18.72 -19.06 -15.22
CA PRO A 526 18.34 -18.88 -13.83
C PRO A 526 19.47 -18.28 -12.99
N PHE A 527 19.22 -17.15 -12.34
CA PHE A 527 20.23 -16.45 -11.51
C PHE A 527 20.57 -17.18 -10.20
N TRP A 528 19.74 -18.09 -9.77
CA TRP A 528 19.93 -18.94 -8.59
C TRP A 528 20.78 -20.21 -8.86
N ARG A 529 21.20 -20.46 -10.08
CA ARG A 529 22.22 -21.45 -10.40
C ARG A 529 23.59 -20.87 -10.05
N GLY A 530 24.08 -21.12 -8.83
CA GLY A 530 25.45 -20.81 -8.49
C GLY A 530 26.43 -21.59 -9.40
N ARG A 531 27.46 -20.94 -9.92
CA ARG A 531 28.71 -21.67 -10.23
C ARG A 531 29.15 -22.29 -8.91
N LYS A 532 29.44 -23.60 -8.88
CA LYS A 532 30.26 -24.19 -7.81
C LYS A 532 31.44 -23.23 -7.61
N ALA A 533 31.66 -22.78 -6.37
CA ALA A 533 32.92 -22.16 -6.03
C ALA A 533 33.99 -23.13 -6.62
N ARG A 534 34.84 -22.63 -7.45
CA ARG A 534 36.12 -23.30 -7.69
C ARG A 534 36.84 -23.14 -6.36
N ASP A 535 37.04 -24.26 -5.68
CA ASP A 535 37.97 -24.40 -4.57
C ASP A 535 39.33 -23.89 -4.95
#